data_c4689c6bbdb7c03655c18be2a2fbf19a
#
_entry.id   c4689c6bbdb7c03655c18be2a2fbf19a
#
_cell.length_a   1.000
_cell.length_b   1.000
_cell.length_c   1.000
_cell.angle_alpha   90.00
_cell.angle_beta   90.00
_cell.angle_gamma   90.00
#
_symmetry.space_group_name_H-M   'P 1'
#
loop_
_entity.id
_entity.type
_entity.pdbx_description
1 polymer ?
#
loop_
_entity_poly.entity_id
_entity_poly.type
_entity_poly.pdbx_seq_one_letter_code
_entity_poly.pdbx_strand_id
1 'polypeptide(L)'
;MEQKIVRPYNKEQTKDFVKAIIIEHYACDVLNNKYIGGGSFGYVYKIEISVFPYTLIVKAFRVDGIHKNEAAALNVLRQNSRIHLPTVYFTVDANDDIPMDFIVEEYVSGTDCFTDFRKLFKSKEKKQQFADNIVETLAHWHSITNEKFGSLDNPEYDNWLDYYSEQAESCQVFF
;
A
#
# COMPACT_ATOMS: atom_id res chain seq x y z
N MET A 1 -2.23 -12.02 -21.20
CA MET A 1 -1.80 -11.47 -19.87
C MET A 1 -0.33 -11.11 -19.96
N GLU A 2 0.03 -9.86 -19.71
CA GLU A 2 1.42 -9.45 -19.65
C GLU A 2 2.08 -10.07 -18.42
N GLN A 3 3.24 -10.68 -18.62
CA GLN A 3 4.02 -11.27 -17.54
C GLN A 3 4.48 -10.15 -16.60
N LYS A 4 4.01 -10.18 -15.34
CA LYS A 4 4.42 -9.17 -14.35
C LYS A 4 5.92 -9.17 -14.19
N ILE A 5 6.56 -8.05 -14.51
CA ILE A 5 8.00 -7.88 -14.41
C ILE A 5 8.39 -7.71 -12.95
N VAL A 6 9.38 -8.49 -12.50
CA VAL A 6 9.98 -8.31 -11.17
C VAL A 6 11.24 -7.46 -11.31
N ARG A 7 11.22 -6.27 -10.72
CA ARG A 7 12.33 -5.32 -10.80
C ARG A 7 13.50 -5.76 -9.91
N PRO A 8 14.75 -5.79 -10.43
CA PRO A 8 15.89 -6.36 -9.71
C PRO A 8 16.55 -5.40 -8.71
N TYR A 9 15.98 -4.20 -8.49
CA TYR A 9 16.58 -3.18 -7.64
C TYR A 9 16.52 -3.56 -6.17
N ASN A 10 17.62 -3.32 -5.47
CA ASN A 10 17.70 -3.49 -4.02
C ASN A 10 17.26 -2.21 -3.29
N LYS A 11 17.14 -2.30 -1.96
CA LYS A 11 16.67 -1.18 -1.12
C LYS A 11 17.54 0.09 -1.20
N GLU A 12 18.84 -0.03 -1.43
CA GLU A 12 19.74 1.15 -1.49
C GLU A 12 19.57 1.85 -2.85
N GLN A 13 19.53 1.10 -3.95
CA GLN A 13 19.28 1.66 -5.28
C GLN A 13 17.89 2.31 -5.35
N THR A 14 16.88 1.68 -4.76
CA THR A 14 15.51 2.21 -4.70
C THR A 14 15.44 3.53 -3.93
N LYS A 15 16.32 3.75 -2.95
CA LYS A 15 16.39 4.97 -2.14
C LYS A 15 16.64 6.23 -2.98
N ASP A 16 17.44 6.11 -4.04
CA ASP A 16 17.71 7.23 -4.94
C ASP A 16 16.49 7.56 -5.80
N PHE A 17 15.76 6.57 -6.28
CA PHE A 17 14.50 6.78 -7.00
C PHE A 17 13.43 7.43 -6.09
N VAL A 18 13.30 6.96 -4.85
CA VAL A 18 12.41 7.57 -3.85
C VAL A 18 12.74 9.06 -3.66
N LYS A 19 14.02 9.41 -3.55
CA LYS A 19 14.44 10.80 -3.42
C LYS A 19 14.08 11.62 -4.66
N ALA A 20 14.30 11.06 -5.85
CA ALA A 20 14.03 11.74 -7.13
C ALA A 20 12.54 12.08 -7.27
N ILE A 21 11.63 11.13 -7.07
CA ILE A 21 10.19 11.36 -7.20
C ILE A 21 9.65 12.39 -6.19
N ILE A 22 10.21 12.42 -4.99
CA ILE A 22 9.80 13.39 -3.97
C ILE A 22 10.26 14.80 -4.33
N ILE A 23 11.50 14.97 -4.78
CA ILE A 23 12.02 16.26 -5.21
C ILE A 23 11.26 16.77 -6.42
N GLU A 24 10.97 15.90 -7.39
CA GLU A 24 10.21 16.26 -8.59
C GLU A 24 8.79 16.74 -8.24
N HIS A 25 8.09 16.01 -7.38
CA HIS A 25 6.70 16.32 -7.05
C HIS A 25 6.54 17.54 -6.14
N TYR A 26 7.38 17.68 -5.11
CA TYR A 26 7.23 18.72 -4.08
C TYR A 26 8.16 19.92 -4.29
N ALA A 27 9.12 19.87 -5.22
CA ALA A 27 10.16 20.88 -5.43
C ALA A 27 10.83 21.33 -4.11
N CYS A 28 11.20 20.36 -3.25
CA CYS A 28 11.67 20.61 -1.90
C CYS A 28 12.90 19.75 -1.53
N ASP A 29 13.54 20.10 -0.41
CA ASP A 29 14.62 19.29 0.14
C ASP A 29 14.09 18.04 0.85
N VAL A 30 14.72 16.89 0.57
CA VAL A 30 14.57 15.65 1.34
C VAL A 30 15.54 15.69 2.50
N LEU A 31 15.03 15.87 3.70
CA LEU A 31 15.81 16.00 4.94
C LEU A 31 16.27 14.64 5.48
N ASN A 32 15.43 13.61 5.31
CA ASN A 32 15.72 12.25 5.72
C ASN A 32 15.02 11.23 4.79
N ASN A 33 15.69 10.13 4.50
CA ASN A 33 15.15 9.02 3.69
C ASN A 33 15.58 7.71 4.35
N LYS A 34 14.67 7.11 5.11
CA LYS A 34 14.92 5.94 5.92
C LYS A 34 14.10 4.75 5.43
N TYR A 35 14.78 3.66 5.05
CA TYR A 35 14.13 2.36 4.89
C TYR A 35 13.55 1.89 6.23
N ILE A 36 12.28 1.54 6.28
CA ILE A 36 11.58 1.11 7.50
C ILE A 36 11.02 -0.30 7.43
N GLY A 37 10.96 -0.90 6.25
CA GLY A 37 10.45 -2.25 6.08
C GLY A 37 10.20 -2.60 4.62
N GLY A 38 9.65 -3.78 4.40
CA GLY A 38 9.30 -4.29 3.08
C GLY A 38 9.02 -5.77 3.13
N GLY A 39 8.69 -6.33 1.99
CA GLY A 39 8.36 -7.73 1.82
C GLY A 39 8.61 -8.20 0.40
N SER A 40 7.92 -9.25 0.01
CA SER A 40 8.07 -9.86 -1.32
C SER A 40 7.73 -8.90 -2.47
N PHE A 41 6.82 -7.96 -2.23
CA PHE A 41 6.31 -7.05 -3.27
C PHE A 41 7.05 -5.72 -3.35
N GLY A 42 7.83 -5.32 -2.34
CA GLY A 42 8.51 -4.03 -2.39
C GLY A 42 9.18 -3.60 -1.10
N TYR A 43 9.54 -2.32 -1.08
CA TYR A 43 10.25 -1.63 -0.01
C TYR A 43 9.44 -0.45 0.50
N VAL A 44 9.54 -0.17 1.80
CA VAL A 44 8.85 0.95 2.44
C VAL A 44 9.85 1.91 3.07
N TYR A 45 9.68 3.19 2.76
CA TYR A 45 10.53 4.28 3.25
C TYR A 45 9.70 5.31 4.00
N LYS A 46 10.26 5.81 5.10
CA LYS A 46 9.80 7.01 5.76
C LYS A 46 10.65 8.18 5.29
N ILE A 47 10.02 9.21 4.76
CA ILE A 47 10.66 10.39 4.18
C ILE A 47 10.29 11.62 4.99
N GLU A 48 11.28 12.44 5.31
CA GLU A 48 11.09 13.75 5.94
C GLU A 48 11.50 14.82 4.92
N ILE A 49 10.62 15.80 4.70
CA ILE A 49 10.79 16.86 3.70
C ILE A 49 10.62 18.25 4.34
N SER A 50 11.13 19.30 3.66
CA SER A 50 11.14 20.67 4.18
C SER A 50 9.80 21.40 4.08
N VAL A 51 8.81 20.83 3.38
CA VAL A 51 7.48 21.41 3.17
C VAL A 51 6.38 20.51 3.73
N PHE A 52 5.15 21.02 3.84
CA PHE A 52 3.99 20.18 4.14
C PHE A 52 3.83 19.06 3.10
N PRO A 53 3.55 17.82 3.51
CA PRO A 53 3.11 17.34 4.83
C PRO A 53 4.24 16.95 5.79
N TYR A 54 5.48 17.32 5.56
CA TYR A 54 6.69 17.16 6.35
C TYR A 54 7.16 15.70 6.53
N THR A 55 6.26 14.74 6.61
CA THR A 55 6.61 13.32 6.73
C THR A 55 5.69 12.48 5.86
N LEU A 56 6.29 11.60 5.07
CA LEU A 56 5.63 10.75 4.08
C LEU A 56 6.02 9.29 4.26
N ILE A 57 5.16 8.40 3.79
CA ILE A 57 5.52 7.01 3.48
C ILE A 57 5.59 6.85 1.97
N VAL A 58 6.65 6.19 1.50
CA VAL A 58 6.82 5.82 0.10
C VAL A 58 6.96 4.30 0.03
N LYS A 59 6.05 3.68 -0.70
CA LYS A 59 6.10 2.26 -1.05
C LYS A 59 6.63 2.14 -2.48
N ALA A 60 7.72 1.42 -2.65
CA ALA A 60 8.35 1.12 -3.94
C ALA A 60 8.07 -0.33 -4.30
N PHE A 61 7.40 -0.57 -5.41
CA PHE A 61 6.98 -1.91 -5.81
C PHE A 61 7.98 -2.57 -6.73
N ARG A 62 8.33 -3.82 -6.42
CA ARG A 62 9.20 -4.66 -7.25
C ARG A 62 8.42 -5.41 -8.34
N VAL A 63 7.09 -5.41 -8.25
CA VAL A 63 6.18 -6.08 -9.20
C VAL A 63 5.29 -5.00 -9.80
N ASP A 64 5.24 -4.93 -11.12
CA ASP A 64 4.51 -3.91 -11.85
C ASP A 64 3.00 -3.99 -11.64
N GLY A 65 2.35 -2.83 -11.62
CA GLY A 65 0.89 -2.67 -11.61
C GLY A 65 0.19 -2.93 -10.27
N ILE A 66 0.89 -3.37 -9.23
CA ILE A 66 0.28 -3.61 -7.90
C ILE A 66 -0.14 -2.29 -7.24
N HIS A 67 0.62 -1.23 -7.45
CA HIS A 67 0.42 0.08 -6.83
C HIS A 67 -0.96 0.68 -7.13
N LYS A 68 -1.48 0.53 -8.34
CA LYS A 68 -2.79 1.09 -8.74
C LYS A 68 -3.93 0.45 -7.95
N ASN A 69 -3.92 -0.88 -7.87
CA ASN A 69 -4.94 -1.61 -7.10
C ASN A 69 -4.84 -1.29 -5.60
N GLU A 70 -3.64 -1.17 -5.04
CA GLU A 70 -3.45 -0.78 -3.63
C GLU A 70 -3.96 0.65 -3.38
N ALA A 71 -3.64 1.60 -4.25
CA ALA A 71 -4.12 2.97 -4.16
C ALA A 71 -5.65 3.05 -4.28
N ALA A 72 -6.25 2.32 -5.21
CA ALA A 72 -7.70 2.23 -5.37
C ALA A 72 -8.36 1.63 -4.12
N ALA A 73 -7.80 0.54 -3.57
CA ALA A 73 -8.29 -0.08 -2.35
C ALA A 73 -8.26 0.88 -1.15
N LEU A 74 -7.14 1.58 -0.93
CA LEU A 74 -7.03 2.58 0.13
C LEU A 74 -8.08 3.70 -0.04
N ASN A 75 -8.30 4.18 -1.25
CA ASN A 75 -9.28 5.24 -1.53
C ASN A 75 -10.72 4.77 -1.27
N VAL A 76 -11.10 3.56 -1.71
CA VAL A 76 -12.43 2.99 -1.46
C VAL A 76 -12.66 2.78 0.04
N LEU A 77 -11.71 2.14 0.71
CA LEU A 77 -11.81 1.85 2.13
C LEU A 77 -11.85 3.14 2.97
N ARG A 78 -11.04 4.16 2.62
CA ARG A 78 -10.98 5.44 3.32
C ARG A 78 -12.30 6.21 3.26
N GLN A 79 -12.95 6.23 2.10
CA GLN A 79 -14.25 6.91 1.93
C GLN A 79 -15.35 6.29 2.78
N ASN A 80 -15.25 5.00 3.04
CA ASN A 80 -16.27 4.21 3.72
C ASN A 80 -15.87 3.78 5.15
N SER A 81 -14.68 4.18 5.64
CA SER A 81 -14.16 3.72 6.92
C SER A 81 -14.45 4.71 8.06
N ARG A 82 -14.69 4.15 9.26
CA ARG A 82 -14.75 4.91 10.51
C ARG A 82 -13.39 5.07 11.17
N ILE A 83 -12.39 4.32 10.71
CA ILE A 83 -11.00 4.43 11.17
C ILE A 83 -10.20 5.29 10.20
N HIS A 84 -9.17 5.95 10.72
CA HIS A 84 -8.22 6.69 9.89
C HIS A 84 -7.38 5.73 9.06
N LEU A 85 -7.43 5.88 7.75
CA LEU A 85 -6.56 5.20 6.79
C LEU A 85 -5.66 6.22 6.10
N PRO A 86 -4.43 5.84 5.70
CA PRO A 86 -3.52 6.75 5.03
C PRO A 86 -4.15 7.38 3.79
N THR A 87 -3.91 8.66 3.60
CA THR A 87 -4.22 9.35 2.35
C THR A 87 -3.17 8.99 1.31
N VAL A 88 -3.57 8.51 0.15
CA VAL A 88 -2.68 8.42 -1.02
C VAL A 88 -2.54 9.82 -1.60
N TYR A 89 -1.33 10.37 -1.61
CA TYR A 89 -1.05 11.68 -2.20
C TYR A 89 -0.90 11.59 -3.71
N PHE A 90 -0.08 10.65 -4.18
CA PHE A 90 0.08 10.35 -5.61
C PHE A 90 0.70 8.97 -5.81
N THR A 91 0.65 8.50 -7.06
CA THR A 91 1.31 7.30 -7.55
C THR A 91 2.27 7.65 -8.68
N VAL A 92 3.27 6.82 -8.90
CA VAL A 92 4.19 6.94 -10.03
C VAL A 92 4.24 5.59 -10.72
N ASP A 93 3.97 5.60 -12.03
CA ASP A 93 4.18 4.44 -12.90
C ASP A 93 5.65 4.35 -13.29
N ALA A 94 6.17 3.14 -13.40
CA ALA A 94 7.52 2.90 -13.87
C ALA A 94 7.75 3.48 -15.27
N ASN A 95 8.90 4.10 -15.48
CA ASN A 95 9.36 4.63 -16.76
C ASN A 95 10.87 4.43 -16.92
N ASP A 96 11.47 4.95 -17.99
CA ASP A 96 12.89 4.76 -18.29
C ASP A 96 13.82 5.37 -17.23
N ASP A 97 13.43 6.51 -16.64
CA ASP A 97 14.22 7.21 -15.62
C ASP A 97 13.96 6.66 -14.21
N ILE A 98 12.72 6.27 -13.94
CA ILE A 98 12.25 5.74 -12.65
C ILE A 98 11.65 4.34 -12.89
N PRO A 99 12.48 3.29 -12.90
CA PRO A 99 12.08 1.97 -13.39
C PRO A 99 11.32 1.11 -12.35
N MET A 100 10.58 1.72 -11.46
CA MET A 100 9.73 1.08 -10.45
C MET A 100 8.44 1.86 -10.26
N ASP A 101 7.40 1.17 -9.83
CA ASP A 101 6.12 1.78 -9.42
C ASP A 101 6.18 2.25 -7.97
N PHE A 102 5.49 3.37 -7.66
CA PHE A 102 5.45 3.90 -6.30
C PHE A 102 4.04 4.35 -5.89
N ILE A 103 3.79 4.25 -4.57
CA ILE A 103 2.73 4.99 -3.88
C ILE A 103 3.39 5.92 -2.87
N VAL A 104 2.96 7.18 -2.86
CA VAL A 104 3.31 8.15 -1.82
C VAL A 104 2.06 8.42 -0.99
N GLU A 105 2.18 8.16 0.30
CA GLU A 105 1.03 8.20 1.21
C GLU A 105 1.35 8.91 2.52
N GLU A 106 0.30 9.23 3.25
CA GLU A 106 0.35 9.84 4.57
C GLU A 106 1.12 8.97 5.56
N TYR A 107 2.01 9.60 6.32
CA TYR A 107 2.59 8.96 7.49
C TYR A 107 1.61 8.97 8.66
N VAL A 108 1.02 7.82 8.96
CA VAL A 108 0.20 7.65 10.16
C VAL A 108 1.10 7.27 11.33
N SER A 109 1.12 8.14 12.35
CA SER A 109 1.89 7.85 13.56
C SER A 109 1.15 6.81 14.42
N GLY A 110 1.91 5.89 15.00
CA GLY A 110 1.32 4.86 15.83
C GLY A 110 2.33 3.82 16.30
N THR A 111 1.83 2.85 17.02
CA THR A 111 2.62 1.71 17.50
C THR A 111 2.05 0.44 16.89
N ASP A 112 2.93 -0.37 16.31
CA ASP A 112 2.56 -1.70 15.83
C ASP A 112 2.09 -2.57 17.00
N CYS A 113 0.86 -3.03 16.92
CA CYS A 113 0.25 -3.84 17.97
C CYS A 113 0.93 -5.20 18.16
N PHE A 114 1.60 -5.75 17.14
CA PHE A 114 2.37 -6.99 17.27
C PHE A 114 3.63 -6.80 18.11
N THR A 115 4.30 -5.66 17.95
CA THR A 115 5.53 -5.35 18.70
C THR A 115 5.26 -5.05 20.16
N ASP A 116 4.17 -4.34 20.47
CA ASP A 116 3.85 -3.87 21.81
C ASP A 116 2.53 -4.43 22.38
N PHE A 117 2.03 -5.55 21.84
CA PHE A 117 0.76 -6.15 22.22
C PHE A 117 0.58 -6.31 23.74
N ARG A 118 1.62 -6.78 24.44
CA ARG A 118 1.58 -6.98 25.90
C ARG A 118 1.48 -5.67 26.67
N LYS A 119 2.02 -4.56 26.15
CA LYS A 119 1.96 -3.24 26.77
C LYS A 119 0.63 -2.55 26.50
N LEU A 120 0.10 -2.67 25.28
CA LEU A 120 -1.13 -2.04 24.84
C LEU A 120 -2.37 -2.69 25.48
N PHE A 121 -2.38 -4.01 25.64
CA PHE A 121 -3.53 -4.78 26.08
C PHE A 121 -3.32 -5.44 27.45
N LYS A 122 -3.20 -4.59 28.50
CA LYS A 122 -2.95 -5.05 29.88
C LYS A 122 -4.18 -5.68 30.54
N SER A 123 -5.40 -5.31 30.12
CA SER A 123 -6.64 -5.83 30.70
C SER A 123 -7.45 -6.66 29.68
N LYS A 124 -8.33 -7.52 30.20
CA LYS A 124 -9.23 -8.34 29.38
C LYS A 124 -10.20 -7.46 28.60
N GLU A 125 -10.68 -6.39 29.21
CA GLU A 125 -11.63 -5.44 28.63
C GLU A 125 -11.01 -4.72 27.42
N LYS A 126 -9.76 -4.25 27.51
CA LYS A 126 -9.04 -3.63 26.38
C LYS A 126 -8.80 -4.60 25.24
N LYS A 127 -8.50 -5.86 25.53
CA LYS A 127 -8.35 -6.91 24.50
C LYS A 127 -9.67 -7.15 23.78
N GLN A 128 -10.77 -7.24 24.54
CA GLN A 128 -12.09 -7.43 23.97
C GLN A 128 -12.48 -6.24 23.09
N GLN A 129 -12.36 -5.04 23.59
CA GLN A 129 -12.66 -3.82 22.80
C GLN A 129 -11.84 -3.75 21.52
N PHE A 130 -10.57 -4.12 21.55
CA PHE A 130 -9.73 -4.15 20.35
C PHE A 130 -10.22 -5.20 19.34
N ALA A 131 -10.58 -6.39 19.83
CA ALA A 131 -11.13 -7.45 18.98
C ALA A 131 -12.47 -7.02 18.36
N ASP A 132 -13.36 -6.42 19.14
CA ASP A 132 -14.66 -5.91 18.69
C ASP A 132 -14.48 -4.84 17.61
N ASN A 133 -13.56 -3.89 17.81
CA ASN A 133 -13.24 -2.87 16.81
C ASN A 133 -12.72 -3.45 15.49
N ILE A 134 -11.87 -4.51 15.55
CA ILE A 134 -11.41 -5.21 14.34
C ILE A 134 -12.59 -5.88 13.63
N VAL A 135 -13.42 -6.62 14.36
CA VAL A 135 -14.57 -7.32 13.79
C VAL A 135 -15.55 -6.34 13.14
N GLU A 136 -15.89 -5.26 13.83
CA GLU A 136 -16.77 -4.21 13.30
C GLU A 136 -16.18 -3.55 12.04
N THR A 137 -14.89 -3.26 12.03
CA THR A 137 -14.20 -2.68 10.88
C THR A 137 -14.22 -3.62 9.68
N LEU A 138 -13.88 -4.90 9.89
CA LEU A 138 -13.91 -5.92 8.84
C LEU A 138 -15.34 -6.13 8.30
N ALA A 139 -16.33 -6.25 9.18
CA ALA A 139 -17.73 -6.39 8.79
C ALA A 139 -18.20 -5.20 7.94
N HIS A 140 -17.79 -3.97 8.32
CA HIS A 140 -18.09 -2.77 7.56
C HIS A 140 -17.41 -2.81 6.17
N TRP A 141 -16.13 -3.12 6.08
CA TRP A 141 -15.43 -3.21 4.80
C TRP A 141 -15.99 -4.30 3.89
N HIS A 142 -16.37 -5.46 4.45
CA HIS A 142 -17.03 -6.53 3.70
C HIS A 142 -18.43 -6.18 3.22
N SER A 143 -19.06 -5.12 3.75
CA SER A 143 -20.33 -4.61 3.26
C SER A 143 -20.22 -3.70 2.05
N ILE A 144 -19.00 -3.26 1.70
CA ILE A 144 -18.74 -2.46 0.51
C ILE A 144 -18.81 -3.38 -0.70
N THR A 145 -19.71 -3.09 -1.61
CA THR A 145 -19.93 -3.88 -2.82
C THR A 145 -19.56 -3.08 -4.07
N ASN A 146 -19.20 -3.79 -5.13
CA ASN A 146 -19.01 -3.23 -6.46
C ASN A 146 -19.85 -4.02 -7.45
N GLU A 147 -20.21 -3.42 -8.56
CA GLU A 147 -20.99 -4.06 -9.64
C GLU A 147 -20.16 -5.10 -10.39
N LYS A 148 -18.85 -4.92 -10.44
CA LYS A 148 -17.91 -5.81 -11.14
C LYS A 148 -16.85 -6.39 -10.21
N PHE A 149 -16.30 -7.52 -10.61
CA PHE A 149 -15.21 -8.21 -9.94
C PHE A 149 -13.88 -7.89 -10.61
N GLY A 150 -12.77 -8.06 -9.88
CA GLY A 150 -11.42 -7.85 -10.38
C GLY A 150 -10.59 -6.95 -9.50
N SER A 151 -9.55 -6.38 -10.09
CA SER A 151 -8.73 -5.35 -9.47
C SER A 151 -9.55 -4.08 -9.25
N LEU A 152 -9.43 -3.43 -8.09
CA LEU A 152 -10.25 -2.26 -7.76
C LEU A 152 -9.96 -1.03 -8.62
N ASP A 153 -8.77 -0.94 -9.20
CA ASP A 153 -8.40 0.11 -10.15
C ASP A 153 -9.04 -0.10 -11.52
N ASN A 154 -9.33 -1.35 -11.90
CA ASN A 154 -9.96 -1.70 -13.17
C ASN A 154 -10.79 -3.00 -13.05
N PRO A 155 -11.99 -2.98 -12.45
CA PRO A 155 -12.83 -4.17 -12.32
C PRO A 155 -13.51 -4.49 -13.66
N GLU A 156 -13.19 -5.64 -14.27
CA GLU A 156 -13.63 -6.00 -15.62
C GLU A 156 -14.65 -7.13 -15.68
N TYR A 157 -14.70 -8.02 -14.68
CA TYR A 157 -15.45 -9.26 -14.70
C TYR A 157 -16.89 -9.09 -14.18
N ASP A 158 -17.84 -9.72 -14.82
CA ASP A 158 -19.26 -9.69 -14.41
C ASP A 158 -19.57 -10.69 -13.29
N ASN A 159 -18.69 -11.67 -13.06
CA ASN A 159 -18.84 -12.62 -11.97
C ASN A 159 -17.50 -13.04 -11.36
N TRP A 160 -17.56 -13.52 -10.12
CA TRP A 160 -16.39 -13.95 -9.35
C TRP A 160 -15.64 -15.13 -9.97
N LEU A 161 -16.38 -16.08 -10.58
CA LEU A 161 -15.80 -17.31 -11.09
C LEU A 161 -14.86 -17.03 -12.27
N ASP A 162 -15.24 -16.14 -13.18
CA ASP A 162 -14.41 -15.76 -14.32
C ASP A 162 -13.10 -15.11 -13.87
N TYR A 163 -13.20 -14.15 -12.93
CA TYR A 163 -12.02 -13.53 -12.34
C TYR A 163 -11.11 -14.55 -11.65
N TYR A 164 -11.68 -15.44 -10.82
CA TYR A 164 -10.91 -16.43 -10.08
C TYR A 164 -10.25 -17.45 -11.00
N SER A 165 -10.94 -17.90 -12.04
CA SER A 165 -10.42 -18.87 -13.00
C SER A 165 -9.18 -18.33 -13.72
N GLU A 166 -9.21 -17.09 -14.17
CA GLU A 166 -8.06 -16.45 -14.81
C GLU A 166 -6.88 -16.30 -13.84
N GLN A 167 -7.13 -15.94 -12.58
CA GLN A 167 -6.07 -15.85 -11.57
C GLN A 167 -5.47 -17.24 -11.27
N ALA A 168 -6.31 -18.28 -11.18
CA ALA A 168 -5.85 -19.66 -10.96
C ALA A 168 -5.00 -20.20 -12.12
N GLU A 169 -5.39 -19.93 -13.36
CA GLU A 169 -4.62 -20.30 -14.55
C GLU A 169 -3.25 -19.60 -14.55
N SER A 170 -3.19 -18.33 -14.17
CA SER A 170 -1.92 -17.59 -14.08
C SER A 170 -0.95 -18.18 -13.04
N CYS A 171 -1.49 -18.76 -11.95
CA CYS A 171 -0.66 -19.41 -10.92
C CYS A 171 -0.09 -20.77 -11.37
N GLN A 172 -0.76 -21.50 -12.28
CA GLN A 172 -0.29 -22.80 -12.76
C GLN A 172 0.98 -22.72 -13.62
N VAL A 173 1.31 -21.55 -14.13
CA VAL A 173 2.53 -21.33 -14.95
C VAL A 173 3.79 -21.30 -14.09
N PHE A 174 3.68 -21.28 -12.76
CA PHE A 174 4.81 -21.22 -11.83
C PHE A 174 5.19 -22.57 -11.19
N PHE A 175 4.54 -23.65 -11.58
CA PHE A 175 4.83 -25.03 -11.20
C PHE A 175 5.09 -25.89 -12.43
#